data_9578556ba0b37692977b61387c3d846b
#
_entry.id   9578556ba0b37692977b61387c3d846b
#
_cell.length_a   1.000
_cell.length_b   1.000
_cell.length_c   1.000
_cell.angle_alpha   90.00
_cell.angle_beta   90.00
_cell.angle_gamma   90.00
#
_symmetry.space_group_name_H-M   'P 1'
#
loop_
_entity.id
_entity.type
_entity.pdbx_description
1 polymer ?
#
loop_
_entity_poly.entity_id
_entity_poly.type
_entity_poly.pdbx_seq_one_letter_code
_entity_poly.pdbx_strand_id
1 'polypeptide(L)'
;MSNITPAHFSDNLSAFNNTASGIQVSAIPLALYIHIPWCVKKCPYCDFNSHELPMDMQLSMYDEYVDALLSDAAMQQSLTQAREISSIFIGGGTPSLLPIVQYQRLFTGLRNIFKFADGIEVTMEANPGTLEHAPFAQYLEVGINRLSIGVQSFAADKLKTLGRIHDPAQALSAIRAAREAGFERVNVDLMHGLPQQTMNEALNDIQMAHDAGATHISWYQLTIEPNTVFYRSQPILPDEDNLADIEQAGQALLQQLGYRNYEVSAWAGASDEACCHNVNYWQFGDYLAIGAGAHGKVTIAHEASALTENRLKNDLLADSGIYRFSKSRLPKDYVDYQDNTDSSVKQNAPKMVGWQEIDSEELVSEFMLNALRLHDGVAWSMFTARTGLSYDDIAVQVAQLITQGLLVDNTERLQPTLLGQRYLNQILRAFL
;
A
#
# COMPACT_ATOMS: atom_id res chain seq x y z
N MET A 1 4.17 -41.66 -23.75
CA MET A 1 4.85 -40.47 -24.28
C MET A 1 4.05 -40.02 -25.50
N SER A 2 3.03 -39.22 -25.27
CA SER A 2 2.21 -38.62 -26.35
C SER A 2 2.56 -37.15 -26.41
N ASN A 3 3.07 -36.74 -27.58
CA ASN A 3 3.40 -35.34 -27.90
C ASN A 3 2.13 -34.50 -27.80
N ILE A 4 2.05 -33.64 -26.78
CA ILE A 4 1.08 -32.56 -26.72
C ILE A 4 1.74 -31.36 -27.38
N THR A 5 1.31 -31.06 -28.58
CA THR A 5 1.70 -29.86 -29.35
C THR A 5 1.06 -28.64 -28.75
N PRO A 6 1.77 -27.48 -28.67
CA PRO A 6 1.25 -26.24 -28.09
C PRO A 6 0.31 -25.47 -29.04
N ALA A 7 -0.64 -26.14 -29.70
CA ALA A 7 -1.41 -25.58 -30.82
C ALA A 7 -2.73 -24.87 -30.44
N HIS A 8 -3.11 -24.81 -29.17
CA HIS A 8 -4.40 -24.20 -28.80
C HIS A 8 -4.32 -22.81 -28.15
N PHE A 9 -3.12 -22.35 -27.79
CA PHE A 9 -2.94 -21.02 -27.17
C PHE A 9 -2.87 -19.87 -28.18
N SER A 10 -2.42 -20.15 -29.44
CA SER A 10 -2.19 -19.10 -30.44
C SER A 10 -3.44 -18.59 -31.16
N ASP A 11 -4.52 -19.38 -31.25
CA ASP A 11 -5.65 -19.06 -32.15
C ASP A 11 -6.67 -18.09 -31.53
N ASN A 12 -6.73 -17.97 -30.21
CA ASN A 12 -7.64 -17.02 -29.54
C ASN A 12 -6.97 -15.68 -29.15
N LEU A 13 -5.64 -15.59 -29.17
CA LEU A 13 -4.90 -14.36 -28.87
C LEU A 13 -4.77 -13.42 -30.08
N SER A 14 -5.11 -13.89 -31.31
CA SER A 14 -5.13 -13.04 -32.50
C SER A 14 -6.15 -11.88 -32.44
N ALA A 15 -7.08 -11.91 -31.48
CA ALA A 15 -8.00 -10.80 -31.21
C ALA A 15 -7.34 -9.62 -30.47
N PHE A 16 -6.14 -9.82 -29.87
CA PHE A 16 -5.39 -8.78 -29.18
C PHE A 16 -4.36 -8.05 -30.09
N ASN A 17 -4.16 -8.52 -31.30
CA ASN A 17 -3.10 -8.08 -32.21
C ASN A 17 -3.42 -6.86 -33.05
N ASN A 18 -4.23 -5.89 -32.63
CA ASN A 18 -4.34 -4.65 -33.39
C ASN A 18 -4.77 -3.44 -32.56
N THR A 19 -3.95 -3.00 -31.63
CA THR A 19 -3.88 -1.55 -31.34
C THR A 19 -2.53 -1.27 -30.68
N ALA A 20 -1.56 -0.78 -31.47
CA ALA A 20 -0.51 0.10 -30.97
C ALA A 20 -1.16 1.44 -30.57
N SER A 21 -2.27 1.43 -29.86
CA SER A 21 -2.87 2.60 -29.22
C SER A 21 -2.24 2.69 -27.83
N GLY A 22 -1.49 3.76 -27.60
CA GLY A 22 -0.81 4.02 -26.35
C GLY A 22 -1.70 3.81 -25.12
N ILE A 23 -1.08 3.62 -23.96
CA ILE A 23 -1.76 3.39 -22.68
C ILE A 23 -2.86 4.43 -22.49
N GLN A 24 -4.09 3.98 -22.23
CA GLN A 24 -5.23 4.87 -21.99
C GLN A 24 -5.24 5.31 -20.53
N VAL A 25 -4.53 6.40 -20.23
CA VAL A 25 -4.32 6.89 -18.85
C VAL A 25 -5.63 7.16 -18.12
N SER A 26 -6.67 7.65 -18.81
CA SER A 26 -7.99 7.91 -18.21
C SER A 26 -8.68 6.67 -17.65
N ALA A 27 -8.29 5.46 -18.09
CA ALA A 27 -8.80 4.19 -17.58
C ALA A 27 -7.97 3.64 -16.39
N ILE A 28 -6.86 4.28 -16.03
CA ILE A 28 -6.03 3.88 -14.89
C ILE A 28 -6.56 4.57 -13.63
N PRO A 29 -7.00 3.83 -12.59
CA PRO A 29 -7.38 4.44 -11.31
C PRO A 29 -6.22 5.24 -10.72
N LEU A 30 -6.56 6.34 -10.04
CA LEU A 30 -5.59 7.21 -9.40
C LEU A 30 -5.87 7.29 -7.90
N ALA A 31 -4.93 6.82 -7.09
CA ALA A 31 -4.99 6.93 -5.63
C ALA A 31 -4.14 8.10 -5.12
N LEU A 32 -4.33 8.47 -3.85
CA LEU A 32 -3.47 9.40 -3.14
C LEU A 32 -2.95 8.74 -1.86
N TYR A 33 -1.63 8.68 -1.70
CA TYR A 33 -0.96 8.31 -0.46
C TYR A 33 -0.49 9.55 0.30
N ILE A 34 -0.80 9.62 1.59
CA ILE A 34 -0.40 10.72 2.49
C ILE A 34 0.48 10.14 3.60
N HIS A 35 1.71 10.58 3.68
CA HIS A 35 2.66 10.11 4.67
C HIS A 35 2.74 11.05 5.88
N ILE A 36 2.42 10.54 7.07
CA ILE A 36 2.60 11.23 8.34
C ILE A 36 3.77 10.56 9.07
N PRO A 37 4.93 11.22 9.19
CA PRO A 37 6.18 10.54 9.51
C PRO A 37 6.42 10.28 11.00
N TRP A 38 5.60 10.77 11.91
CA TRP A 38 5.89 10.73 13.34
C TRP A 38 5.29 9.52 14.05
N CYS A 39 6.08 9.01 15.02
CA CYS A 39 5.67 8.03 16.02
C CYS A 39 5.97 8.55 17.42
N VAL A 40 5.22 8.12 18.44
CA VAL A 40 5.60 8.34 19.84
C VAL A 40 6.92 7.63 20.13
N LYS A 41 7.07 6.40 19.58
CA LYS A 41 8.26 5.56 19.70
C LYS A 41 8.41 4.68 18.48
N LYS A 42 9.61 4.58 17.91
CA LYS A 42 9.89 3.69 16.78
C LYS A 42 10.04 2.25 17.27
N CYS A 43 9.27 1.34 16.66
CA CYS A 43 9.31 -0.09 16.96
C CYS A 43 10.63 -0.73 16.46
N PRO A 44 11.20 -1.73 17.16
CA PRO A 44 12.49 -2.32 16.82
C PRO A 44 12.49 -3.12 15.50
N TYR A 45 11.34 -3.50 14.98
CA TYR A 45 11.19 -4.21 13.71
C TYR A 45 10.84 -3.29 12.53
N CYS A 46 10.46 -2.03 12.79
CA CYS A 46 9.89 -1.13 11.78
C CYS A 46 10.96 -0.55 10.85
N ASP A 47 10.82 -0.80 9.55
CA ASP A 47 11.63 -0.28 8.46
C ASP A 47 11.04 0.97 7.78
N PHE A 48 9.78 1.33 8.11
CA PHE A 48 9.10 2.49 7.54
C PHE A 48 9.85 3.79 7.80
N ASN A 49 9.62 4.79 6.94
CA ASN A 49 10.13 6.13 7.12
C ASN A 49 9.42 6.83 8.28
N SER A 50 9.68 6.37 9.48
CA SER A 50 9.08 6.90 10.71
C SER A 50 10.13 7.50 11.63
N HIS A 51 9.78 8.62 12.28
CA HIS A 51 10.64 9.40 13.14
C HIS A 51 9.95 9.58 14.50
N GLU A 52 10.69 9.49 15.59
CA GLU A 52 10.13 9.81 16.90
C GLU A 52 9.76 11.29 16.96
N LEU A 53 8.62 11.59 17.61
CA LEU A 53 8.20 12.97 17.85
C LEU A 53 9.32 13.75 18.55
N PRO A 54 9.69 14.94 18.08
CA PRO A 54 10.57 15.83 18.82
C PRO A 54 9.99 16.13 20.21
N MET A 55 10.84 16.19 21.23
CA MET A 55 10.41 16.50 22.61
C MET A 55 9.81 17.91 22.75
N ASP A 56 10.15 18.80 21.82
CA ASP A 56 9.68 20.19 21.72
C ASP A 56 8.60 20.38 20.65
N MET A 57 7.93 19.28 20.22
CA MET A 57 6.88 19.33 19.21
C MET A 57 5.78 20.32 19.57
N GLN A 58 5.61 21.33 18.75
CA GLN A 58 4.60 22.38 18.92
C GLN A 58 3.49 22.25 17.87
N LEU A 59 2.33 22.84 18.14
CA LEU A 59 1.22 22.86 17.18
C LEU A 59 1.61 23.52 15.86
N SER A 60 2.47 24.55 15.88
CA SER A 60 2.98 25.21 14.67
C SER A 60 3.73 24.26 13.73
N MET A 61 4.41 23.22 14.24
CA MET A 61 5.11 22.25 13.41
C MET A 61 4.12 21.36 12.61
N TYR A 62 2.96 21.08 13.17
CA TYR A 62 1.89 20.42 12.42
C TYR A 62 1.28 21.36 11.37
N ASP A 63 1.13 22.67 11.68
CA ASP A 63 0.66 23.67 10.71
C ASP A 63 1.60 23.73 9.50
N GLU A 64 2.90 23.89 9.74
CA GLU A 64 3.96 23.94 8.71
C GLU A 64 3.97 22.66 7.85
N TYR A 65 3.82 21.49 8.48
CA TYR A 65 3.79 20.23 7.77
C TYR A 65 2.55 20.08 6.87
N VAL A 66 1.39 20.50 7.36
CA VAL A 66 0.16 20.48 6.56
C VAL A 66 0.22 21.48 5.41
N ASP A 67 0.84 22.66 5.61
CA ASP A 67 1.12 23.61 4.53
C ASP A 67 2.01 22.99 3.47
N ALA A 68 3.07 22.29 3.87
CA ALA A 68 3.94 21.58 2.95
C ALA A 68 3.20 20.46 2.19
N LEU A 69 2.32 19.69 2.85
CA LEU A 69 1.49 18.67 2.21
C LEU A 69 0.58 19.30 1.13
N LEU A 70 -0.08 20.41 1.45
CA LEU A 70 -0.98 21.08 0.51
C LEU A 70 -0.23 21.72 -0.66
N SER A 71 0.94 22.29 -0.41
CA SER A 71 1.81 22.81 -1.47
C SER A 71 2.28 21.69 -2.39
N ASP A 72 2.72 20.54 -1.84
CA ASP A 72 3.11 19.37 -2.60
C ASP A 72 1.95 18.79 -3.44
N ALA A 73 0.75 18.72 -2.85
CA ALA A 73 -0.45 18.31 -3.56
C ALA A 73 -0.76 19.25 -4.76
N ALA A 74 -0.66 20.56 -4.55
CA ALA A 74 -0.90 21.54 -5.60
C ALA A 74 0.11 21.41 -6.76
N MET A 75 1.38 21.10 -6.47
CA MET A 75 2.39 20.84 -7.50
C MET A 75 2.08 19.58 -8.32
N GLN A 76 1.42 18.60 -7.73
CA GLN A 76 1.06 17.34 -8.41
C GLN A 76 -0.31 17.37 -9.10
N GLN A 77 -1.05 18.49 -9.03
CA GLN A 77 -2.39 18.59 -9.62
C GLN A 77 -2.41 18.23 -11.12
N SER A 78 -1.42 18.67 -11.88
CA SER A 78 -1.32 18.37 -13.32
C SER A 78 -1.11 16.88 -13.61
N LEU A 79 -0.51 16.12 -12.68
CA LEU A 79 -0.27 14.68 -12.81
C LEU A 79 -1.57 13.86 -12.72
N THR A 80 -2.67 14.46 -12.25
CA THR A 80 -3.97 13.77 -12.28
C THR A 80 -4.45 13.53 -13.71
N GLN A 81 -4.04 14.37 -14.65
CA GLN A 81 -4.51 14.31 -16.04
C GLN A 81 -6.05 14.23 -16.12
N ALA A 82 -6.72 15.10 -15.35
CA ALA A 82 -8.17 15.18 -15.17
C ALA A 82 -8.87 13.96 -14.54
N ARG A 83 -8.11 12.97 -14.02
CA ARG A 83 -8.68 11.85 -13.26
C ARG A 83 -9.10 12.29 -11.86
N GLU A 84 -10.10 11.61 -11.32
CA GLU A 84 -10.51 11.74 -9.93
C GLU A 84 -9.63 10.86 -9.04
N ILE A 85 -9.44 11.28 -7.79
CA ILE A 85 -8.80 10.43 -6.77
C ILE A 85 -9.81 9.37 -6.34
N SER A 86 -9.50 8.11 -6.57
CA SER A 86 -10.38 6.95 -6.30
C SER A 86 -10.25 6.42 -4.87
N SER A 87 -9.11 6.61 -4.23
CA SER A 87 -8.89 6.26 -2.82
C SER A 87 -7.80 7.12 -2.19
N ILE A 88 -7.88 7.33 -0.88
CA ILE A 88 -6.85 8.00 -0.09
C ILE A 88 -6.40 7.06 1.01
N PHE A 89 -5.08 6.92 1.19
CA PHE A 89 -4.49 6.17 2.29
C PHE A 89 -3.53 7.07 3.07
N ILE A 90 -3.76 7.19 4.37
CA ILE A 90 -2.95 8.00 5.28
C ILE A 90 -2.17 7.04 6.17
N GLY A 91 -0.86 6.97 5.93
CA GLY A 91 0.02 6.00 6.59
C GLY A 91 1.36 6.59 6.99
N GLY A 92 2.31 5.70 7.31
CA GLY A 92 3.71 6.01 7.54
C GLY A 92 4.19 5.75 8.95
N GLY A 93 4.21 6.76 9.81
CA GLY A 93 4.53 6.62 11.23
C GLY A 93 3.29 6.26 12.05
N THR A 94 2.62 7.26 12.58
CA THR A 94 1.36 7.13 13.33
C THR A 94 0.44 8.28 12.98
N PRO A 95 -0.36 8.17 11.91
CA PRO A 95 -1.25 9.24 11.45
C PRO A 95 -2.19 9.78 12.52
N SER A 96 -2.66 8.92 13.45
CA SER A 96 -3.52 9.34 14.56
C SER A 96 -2.88 10.33 15.55
N LEU A 97 -1.59 10.65 15.41
CA LEU A 97 -0.93 11.73 16.16
C LEU A 97 -1.21 13.12 15.59
N LEU A 98 -1.62 13.21 14.32
CA LEU A 98 -1.96 14.50 13.72
C LEU A 98 -3.29 15.00 14.31
N PRO A 99 -3.34 16.23 14.91
CA PRO A 99 -4.55 16.75 15.49
C PRO A 99 -5.71 16.85 14.51
N ILE A 100 -6.93 16.65 14.96
CA ILE A 100 -8.12 16.65 14.11
C ILE A 100 -8.33 17.96 13.32
N VAL A 101 -7.96 19.10 13.92
CA VAL A 101 -8.02 20.41 13.25
C VAL A 101 -7.12 20.44 12.02
N GLN A 102 -6.00 19.73 12.03
CA GLN A 102 -5.10 19.62 10.92
C GLN A 102 -5.68 18.73 9.81
N TYR A 103 -6.39 17.67 10.15
CA TYR A 103 -7.15 16.87 9.19
C TYR A 103 -8.26 17.68 8.51
N GLN A 104 -9.02 18.48 9.29
CA GLN A 104 -10.03 19.39 8.72
C GLN A 104 -9.41 20.35 7.70
N ARG A 105 -8.26 20.94 8.03
CA ARG A 105 -7.52 21.83 7.15
C ARG A 105 -7.00 21.10 5.92
N LEU A 106 -6.37 19.95 6.10
CA LEU A 106 -5.80 19.13 5.02
C LEU A 106 -6.89 18.70 4.02
N PHE A 107 -7.99 18.12 4.48
CA PHE A 107 -9.07 17.68 3.59
C PHE A 107 -9.81 18.83 2.91
N THR A 108 -9.93 19.97 3.57
CA THR A 108 -10.47 21.19 2.93
C THR A 108 -9.57 21.63 1.77
N GLY A 109 -8.25 21.67 2.00
CA GLY A 109 -7.28 22.04 0.96
C GLY A 109 -7.23 21.01 -0.18
N LEU A 110 -7.20 19.70 0.14
CA LEU A 110 -7.15 18.65 -0.87
C LEU A 110 -8.39 18.65 -1.78
N ARG A 111 -9.60 18.91 -1.25
CA ARG A 111 -10.83 19.04 -2.06
C ARG A 111 -10.82 20.24 -3.01
N ASN A 112 -10.05 21.28 -2.69
CA ASN A 112 -9.84 22.42 -3.60
C ASN A 112 -8.82 22.12 -4.70
N ILE A 113 -7.90 21.17 -4.48
CA ILE A 113 -6.82 20.82 -5.41
C ILE A 113 -7.24 19.67 -6.32
N PHE A 114 -7.83 18.62 -5.75
CA PHE A 114 -8.19 17.38 -6.43
C PHE A 114 -9.69 17.16 -6.44
N LYS A 115 -10.17 16.54 -7.51
CA LYS A 115 -11.52 15.99 -7.56
C LYS A 115 -11.49 14.58 -6.95
N PHE A 116 -12.40 14.32 -6.03
CA PHE A 116 -12.56 13.00 -5.41
C PHE A 116 -13.72 12.25 -6.07
N ALA A 117 -13.55 10.93 -6.24
CA ALA A 117 -14.63 10.07 -6.70
C ALA A 117 -15.77 10.02 -5.67
N ASP A 118 -17.00 9.82 -6.14
CA ASP A 118 -18.14 9.62 -5.26
C ASP A 118 -17.93 8.34 -4.43
N GLY A 119 -18.19 8.41 -3.11
CA GLY A 119 -18.00 7.29 -2.20
C GLY A 119 -16.55 6.87 -1.99
N ILE A 120 -15.60 7.76 -2.19
CA ILE A 120 -14.16 7.51 -2.04
C ILE A 120 -13.82 6.81 -0.71
N GLU A 121 -13.01 5.75 -0.76
CA GLU A 121 -12.39 5.15 0.43
C GLU A 121 -11.27 6.04 0.94
N VAL A 122 -11.36 6.45 2.21
CA VAL A 122 -10.29 7.18 2.91
C VAL A 122 -9.87 6.37 4.13
N THR A 123 -8.74 5.70 4.02
CA THR A 123 -8.15 4.89 5.10
C THR A 123 -7.15 5.71 5.90
N MET A 124 -7.17 5.56 7.23
CA MET A 124 -6.14 6.08 8.12
C MET A 124 -5.57 4.95 8.99
N GLU A 125 -4.25 4.86 9.04
CA GLU A 125 -3.54 4.03 10.01
C GLU A 125 -3.60 4.65 11.40
N ALA A 126 -3.77 3.82 12.42
CA ALA A 126 -3.85 4.24 13.81
C ALA A 126 -3.14 3.25 14.74
N ASN A 127 -2.54 3.79 15.80
CA ASN A 127 -2.01 2.97 16.89
C ASN A 127 -2.99 3.00 18.07
N PRO A 128 -3.37 1.85 18.66
CA PRO A 128 -4.29 1.81 19.80
C PRO A 128 -3.93 2.77 20.94
N GLY A 129 -2.64 2.91 21.26
CA GLY A 129 -2.17 3.80 22.34
C GLY A 129 -2.15 5.30 22.02
N THR A 130 -2.55 5.71 20.81
CA THR A 130 -2.59 7.13 20.41
C THR A 130 -3.99 7.61 20.01
N LEU A 131 -4.97 6.73 19.99
CA LEU A 131 -6.34 7.04 19.60
C LEU A 131 -7.14 7.84 20.66
N GLU A 132 -6.54 8.06 21.83
CA GLU A 132 -7.16 8.86 22.90
C GLU A 132 -7.16 10.38 22.59
N HIS A 133 -6.45 10.81 21.52
CA HIS A 133 -6.29 12.23 21.21
C HIS A 133 -7.49 12.88 20.51
N ALA A 134 -8.35 12.10 19.86
CA ALA A 134 -9.60 12.61 19.29
C ALA A 134 -10.69 11.53 19.29
N PRO A 135 -11.95 11.89 19.53
CA PRO A 135 -13.07 10.97 19.37
C PRO A 135 -13.13 10.46 17.92
N PHE A 136 -13.33 9.16 17.75
CA PHE A 136 -13.42 8.52 16.42
C PHE A 136 -14.46 9.17 15.49
N ALA A 137 -15.57 9.68 16.06
CA ALA A 137 -16.60 10.39 15.29
C ALA A 137 -16.07 11.60 14.52
N GLN A 138 -15.07 12.31 15.06
CA GLN A 138 -14.47 13.46 14.37
C GLN A 138 -13.67 13.05 13.13
N TYR A 139 -13.07 11.86 13.11
CA TYR A 139 -12.41 11.35 11.92
C TYR A 139 -13.43 11.03 10.81
N LEU A 140 -14.61 10.48 11.15
CA LEU A 140 -15.70 10.30 10.20
C LEU A 140 -16.21 11.65 9.63
N GLU A 141 -16.35 12.68 10.48
CA GLU A 141 -16.80 14.01 10.07
C GLU A 141 -15.87 14.66 9.04
N VAL A 142 -14.55 14.44 9.11
CA VAL A 142 -13.60 14.96 8.11
C VAL A 142 -13.54 14.11 6.85
N GLY A 143 -14.17 12.93 6.85
CA GLY A 143 -14.30 12.05 5.69
C GLY A 143 -13.37 10.82 5.70
N ILE A 144 -12.69 10.52 6.82
CA ILE A 144 -11.97 9.26 7.01
C ILE A 144 -13.03 8.20 7.31
N ASN A 145 -13.20 7.20 6.43
CA ASN A 145 -14.29 6.22 6.52
C ASN A 145 -13.82 4.76 6.68
N ARG A 146 -12.50 4.54 6.73
CA ARG A 146 -11.88 3.25 7.02
C ARG A 146 -10.69 3.46 7.97
N LEU A 147 -10.55 2.57 8.96
CA LEU A 147 -9.39 2.56 9.87
C LEU A 147 -8.56 1.30 9.66
N SER A 148 -7.23 1.43 9.82
CA SER A 148 -6.28 0.32 9.96
C SER A 148 -5.61 0.44 11.32
N ILE A 149 -5.95 -0.46 12.25
CA ILE A 149 -5.48 -0.38 13.63
C ILE A 149 -4.33 -1.36 13.83
N GLY A 150 -3.13 -0.82 14.03
CA GLY A 150 -1.90 -1.58 14.21
C GLY A 150 -1.80 -2.24 15.59
N VAL A 151 -2.49 -3.34 15.82
CA VAL A 151 -2.51 -4.10 17.08
C VAL A 151 -1.27 -4.98 17.20
N GLN A 152 -0.96 -5.73 16.18
CA GLN A 152 0.14 -6.68 16.01
C GLN A 152 -0.04 -7.99 16.79
N SER A 153 -0.45 -7.97 18.06
CA SER A 153 -0.80 -9.12 18.88
C SER A 153 -1.63 -8.67 20.08
N PHE A 154 -2.37 -9.60 20.68
CA PHE A 154 -3.04 -9.42 21.98
C PHE A 154 -2.29 -10.11 23.14
N ALA A 155 -1.11 -10.67 22.88
CA ALA A 155 -0.24 -11.22 23.93
C ALA A 155 0.69 -10.13 24.47
N ALA A 156 0.58 -9.83 25.78
CA ALA A 156 1.30 -8.70 26.39
C ALA A 156 2.83 -8.84 26.31
N ASP A 157 3.38 -10.05 26.39
CA ASP A 157 4.81 -10.32 26.22
C ASP A 157 5.28 -10.11 24.78
N LYS A 158 4.46 -10.44 23.79
CA LYS A 158 4.73 -10.20 22.36
C LYS A 158 4.71 -8.70 22.07
N LEU A 159 3.71 -7.96 22.56
CA LEU A 159 3.66 -6.50 22.43
C LEU A 159 4.90 -5.85 23.05
N LYS A 160 5.32 -6.30 24.22
CA LYS A 160 6.54 -5.81 24.86
C LYS A 160 7.79 -6.09 24.01
N THR A 161 7.90 -7.29 23.46
CA THR A 161 9.02 -7.69 22.58
C THR A 161 9.04 -6.84 21.31
N LEU A 162 7.87 -6.57 20.72
CA LEU A 162 7.70 -5.70 19.57
C LEU A 162 7.90 -4.19 19.89
N GLY A 163 8.12 -3.84 21.17
CA GLY A 163 8.29 -2.45 21.60
C GLY A 163 7.04 -1.57 21.46
N ARG A 164 5.85 -2.22 21.44
CA ARG A 164 4.57 -1.51 21.36
C ARG A 164 4.30 -0.73 22.65
N ILE A 165 3.62 0.43 22.50
CA ILE A 165 3.29 1.34 23.61
C ILE A 165 1.93 1.06 24.23
N HIS A 166 1.08 0.25 23.57
CA HIS A 166 -0.25 -0.14 24.05
C HIS A 166 -0.23 -1.55 24.65
N ASP A 167 -1.22 -1.81 25.49
CA ASP A 167 -1.51 -3.12 26.04
C ASP A 167 -2.70 -3.79 25.32
N PRO A 168 -2.98 -5.09 25.58
CA PRO A 168 -4.10 -5.82 24.96
C PRO A 168 -5.48 -5.18 25.23
N ALA A 169 -5.70 -4.60 26.40
CA ALA A 169 -6.99 -3.99 26.74
C ALA A 169 -7.22 -2.70 25.94
N GLN A 170 -6.18 -1.90 25.76
CA GLN A 170 -6.21 -0.70 24.91
C GLN A 170 -6.49 -1.08 23.45
N ALA A 171 -5.87 -2.16 22.94
CA ALA A 171 -6.13 -2.66 21.58
C ALA A 171 -7.60 -3.05 21.37
N LEU A 172 -8.17 -3.82 22.29
CA LEU A 172 -9.58 -4.22 22.25
C LEU A 172 -10.52 -3.01 22.36
N SER A 173 -10.19 -2.07 23.27
CA SER A 173 -10.96 -0.85 23.45
C SER A 173 -10.97 0.01 22.18
N ALA A 174 -9.83 0.15 21.50
CA ALA A 174 -9.72 0.92 20.27
C ALA A 174 -10.60 0.35 19.14
N ILE A 175 -10.59 -0.98 18.95
CA ILE A 175 -11.41 -1.63 17.91
C ILE A 175 -12.91 -1.41 18.20
N ARG A 176 -13.33 -1.65 19.43
CA ARG A 176 -14.75 -1.48 19.85
C ARG A 176 -15.18 -0.02 19.72
N ALA A 177 -14.37 0.92 20.20
CA ALA A 177 -14.67 2.34 20.12
C ALA A 177 -14.78 2.84 18.67
N ALA A 178 -13.97 2.32 17.75
CA ALA A 178 -14.10 2.60 16.32
C ALA A 178 -15.45 2.12 15.76
N ARG A 179 -15.86 0.89 16.11
CA ARG A 179 -17.15 0.33 15.70
C ARG A 179 -18.33 1.11 16.30
N GLU A 180 -18.27 1.43 17.58
CA GLU A 180 -19.30 2.22 18.29
C GLU A 180 -19.43 3.64 17.75
N ALA A 181 -18.34 4.24 17.28
CA ALA A 181 -18.35 5.55 16.63
C ALA A 181 -18.97 5.54 15.23
N GLY A 182 -19.24 4.35 14.64
CA GLY A 182 -19.88 4.20 13.35
C GLY A 182 -18.94 3.88 12.18
N PHE A 183 -17.67 3.54 12.43
CA PHE A 183 -16.83 3.01 11.35
C PHE A 183 -17.36 1.65 10.91
N GLU A 184 -17.83 1.57 9.67
CA GLU A 184 -18.29 0.31 9.08
C GLU A 184 -17.13 -0.60 8.69
N ARG A 185 -15.97 0.00 8.35
CA ARG A 185 -14.77 -0.68 7.87
C ARG A 185 -13.60 -0.46 8.83
N VAL A 186 -13.26 -1.52 9.59
CA VAL A 186 -12.16 -1.52 10.57
C VAL A 186 -11.24 -2.69 10.29
N ASN A 187 -10.06 -2.39 9.78
CA ASN A 187 -8.97 -3.36 9.65
C ASN A 187 -8.17 -3.44 10.95
N VAL A 188 -7.76 -4.65 11.30
CA VAL A 188 -6.82 -4.92 12.39
C VAL A 188 -5.57 -5.56 11.80
N ASP A 189 -4.43 -4.91 12.02
CA ASP A 189 -3.13 -5.46 11.60
C ASP A 189 -2.61 -6.40 12.70
N LEU A 190 -2.39 -7.65 12.34
CA LEU A 190 -1.85 -8.70 13.20
C LEU A 190 -0.60 -9.32 12.57
N MET A 191 0.36 -9.63 13.40
CA MET A 191 1.59 -10.31 13.00
C MET A 191 1.61 -11.75 13.54
N HIS A 192 2.10 -12.67 12.72
CA HIS A 192 2.46 -14.01 13.17
C HIS A 192 3.96 -14.29 12.98
N GLY A 193 4.43 -15.41 13.48
CA GLY A 193 5.86 -15.72 13.49
C GLY A 193 6.65 -14.80 14.43
N LEU A 194 6.01 -14.28 15.48
CA LEU A 194 6.67 -13.43 16.46
C LEU A 194 7.69 -14.23 17.29
N PRO A 195 8.70 -13.57 17.91
CA PRO A 195 9.66 -14.25 18.75
C PRO A 195 8.99 -15.13 19.80
N GLN A 196 9.31 -16.43 19.78
CA GLN A 196 8.75 -17.45 20.67
C GLN A 196 7.21 -17.56 20.63
N GLN A 197 6.56 -17.14 19.56
CA GLN A 197 5.12 -17.27 19.42
C GLN A 197 4.72 -18.72 19.19
N THR A 198 3.73 -19.18 19.94
CA THR A 198 3.07 -20.47 19.73
C THR A 198 1.92 -20.35 18.74
N MET A 199 1.52 -21.46 18.13
CA MET A 199 0.33 -21.53 17.27
C MET A 199 -0.91 -21.02 18.02
N ASN A 200 -1.12 -21.44 19.26
CA ASN A 200 -2.29 -21.04 20.04
C ASN A 200 -2.34 -19.51 20.26
N GLU A 201 -1.21 -18.86 20.49
CA GLU A 201 -1.15 -17.41 20.62
C GLU A 201 -1.52 -16.71 19.31
N ALA A 202 -0.99 -17.18 18.16
CA ALA A 202 -1.30 -16.61 16.85
C ALA A 202 -2.80 -16.77 16.49
N LEU A 203 -3.39 -17.93 16.77
CA LEU A 203 -4.82 -18.17 16.54
C LEU A 203 -5.70 -17.36 17.49
N ASN A 204 -5.28 -17.22 18.75
CA ASN A 204 -5.98 -16.37 19.72
C ASN A 204 -5.99 -14.90 19.29
N ASP A 205 -4.92 -14.38 18.70
CA ASP A 205 -4.87 -13.03 18.18
C ASP A 205 -5.95 -12.80 17.09
N ILE A 206 -6.12 -13.75 16.17
CA ILE A 206 -7.17 -13.72 15.13
C ILE A 206 -8.57 -13.71 15.78
N GLN A 207 -8.81 -14.65 16.72
CA GLN A 207 -10.10 -14.77 17.39
C GLN A 207 -10.46 -13.51 18.17
N MET A 208 -9.52 -12.92 18.89
CA MET A 208 -9.74 -11.69 19.66
C MET A 208 -10.05 -10.49 18.76
N ALA A 209 -9.39 -10.36 17.61
CA ALA A 209 -9.70 -9.31 16.64
C ALA A 209 -11.12 -9.45 16.09
N HIS A 210 -11.50 -10.68 15.71
CA HIS A 210 -12.86 -11.00 15.25
C HIS A 210 -13.91 -10.64 16.30
N ASP A 211 -13.73 -11.13 17.54
CA ASP A 211 -14.67 -10.91 18.65
C ASP A 211 -14.76 -9.43 19.06
N ALA A 212 -13.72 -8.64 18.83
CA ALA A 212 -13.72 -7.21 19.03
C ALA A 212 -14.48 -6.44 17.94
N GLY A 213 -14.82 -7.09 16.81
CA GLY A 213 -15.59 -6.50 15.71
C GLY A 213 -14.76 -6.03 14.53
N ALA A 214 -13.55 -6.56 14.33
CA ALA A 214 -12.77 -6.34 13.11
C ALA A 214 -13.57 -6.80 11.89
N THR A 215 -13.73 -5.91 10.89
CA THR A 215 -14.40 -6.26 9.63
C THR A 215 -13.41 -6.71 8.57
N HIS A 216 -12.14 -6.43 8.79
CA HIS A 216 -11.02 -6.76 7.93
C HIS A 216 -9.79 -7.10 8.81
N ILE A 217 -8.98 -8.05 8.39
CA ILE A 217 -7.75 -8.43 9.10
C ILE A 217 -6.60 -8.47 8.10
N SER A 218 -5.54 -7.71 8.39
CA SER A 218 -4.24 -7.86 7.75
C SER A 218 -3.40 -8.77 8.64
N TRP A 219 -3.16 -10.00 8.20
CA TRP A 219 -2.43 -11.00 8.95
C TRP A 219 -1.17 -11.39 8.21
N TYR A 220 -0.01 -10.99 8.70
CA TYR A 220 1.26 -11.11 8.00
C TYR A 220 2.40 -11.59 8.91
N GLN A 221 3.35 -12.29 8.29
CA GLN A 221 4.52 -12.81 8.99
C GLN A 221 5.50 -11.69 9.35
N LEU A 222 6.06 -11.74 10.57
CA LEU A 222 7.19 -10.87 10.93
C LEU A 222 8.40 -11.19 10.04
N THR A 223 8.87 -10.19 9.29
CA THR A 223 10.13 -10.22 8.57
C THR A 223 11.17 -9.36 9.27
N ILE A 224 12.43 -9.77 9.21
CA ILE A 224 13.55 -9.01 9.80
C ILE A 224 14.20 -8.18 8.70
N GLU A 225 13.80 -6.92 8.61
CA GLU A 225 14.26 -6.01 7.56
C GLU A 225 15.62 -5.36 7.90
N PRO A 226 16.48 -5.15 6.89
CA PRO A 226 17.73 -4.43 7.06
C PRO A 226 17.52 -3.05 7.71
N ASN A 227 18.54 -2.55 8.42
CA ASN A 227 18.53 -1.25 9.11
C ASN A 227 17.57 -1.14 10.31
N THR A 228 16.92 -2.23 10.74
CA THR A 228 16.11 -2.28 11.96
C THR A 228 16.93 -2.72 13.18
N VAL A 229 16.37 -2.52 14.38
CA VAL A 229 16.97 -3.04 15.62
C VAL A 229 16.93 -4.57 15.60
N PHE A 230 15.85 -5.19 15.12
CA PHE A 230 15.72 -6.65 15.01
C PHE A 230 16.75 -7.26 14.05
N TYR A 231 17.11 -6.57 12.97
CA TYR A 231 18.19 -7.01 12.09
C TYR A 231 19.54 -7.11 12.82
N ARG A 232 19.78 -6.24 13.80
CA ARG A 232 21.02 -6.26 14.59
C ARG A 232 20.95 -7.23 15.76
N SER A 233 19.79 -7.36 16.42
CA SER A 233 19.62 -8.20 17.61
C SER A 233 19.27 -9.64 17.31
N GLN A 234 18.81 -9.95 16.08
CA GLN A 234 18.45 -11.29 15.59
C GLN A 234 17.59 -12.06 16.61
N PRO A 235 16.37 -11.63 16.92
CA PRO A 235 15.51 -12.34 17.84
C PRO A 235 15.23 -13.76 17.32
N ILE A 236 15.07 -14.73 18.24
CA ILE A 236 14.77 -16.12 17.89
C ILE A 236 13.32 -16.20 17.44
N LEU A 237 13.09 -16.44 16.15
CA LEU A 237 11.78 -16.68 15.54
C LEU A 237 11.44 -18.18 15.59
N PRO A 238 10.16 -18.57 15.43
CA PRO A 238 9.78 -19.95 15.17
C PRO A 238 10.52 -20.50 13.96
N ASP A 239 10.81 -21.79 13.93
CA ASP A 239 11.40 -22.46 12.77
C ASP A 239 10.39 -22.52 11.59
N GLU A 240 10.88 -22.90 10.40
CA GLU A 240 10.10 -22.91 9.17
C GLU A 240 8.87 -23.83 9.24
N ASP A 241 8.99 -25.00 9.90
CA ASP A 241 7.88 -25.94 10.03
C ASP A 241 6.79 -25.36 10.95
N ASN A 242 7.18 -24.77 12.09
CA ASN A 242 6.25 -24.11 12.99
C ASN A 242 5.59 -22.87 12.33
N LEU A 243 6.34 -22.10 11.52
CA LEU A 243 5.78 -20.99 10.77
C LEU A 243 4.73 -21.46 9.75
N ALA A 244 5.01 -22.52 9.01
CA ALA A 244 4.07 -23.10 8.05
C ALA A 244 2.80 -23.63 8.75
N ASP A 245 2.95 -24.28 9.90
CA ASP A 245 1.81 -24.77 10.69
C ASP A 245 0.95 -23.61 11.22
N ILE A 246 1.57 -22.55 11.74
CA ILE A 246 0.87 -21.33 12.18
C ILE A 246 0.10 -20.72 11.02
N GLU A 247 0.76 -20.54 9.86
CA GLU A 247 0.14 -19.96 8.68
C GLU A 247 -1.07 -20.79 8.22
N GLN A 248 -0.91 -22.10 8.07
CA GLN A 248 -1.99 -22.99 7.65
C GLN A 248 -3.17 -22.96 8.63
N ALA A 249 -2.91 -23.04 9.93
CA ALA A 249 -3.96 -23.04 10.96
C ALA A 249 -4.68 -21.66 11.01
N GLY A 250 -3.94 -20.57 10.90
CA GLY A 250 -4.51 -19.22 10.90
C GLY A 250 -5.37 -18.93 9.68
N GLN A 251 -4.94 -19.33 8.47
CA GLN A 251 -5.74 -19.25 7.26
C GLN A 251 -7.06 -20.03 7.38
N ALA A 252 -7.00 -21.26 7.94
CA ALA A 252 -8.17 -22.08 8.17
C ALA A 252 -9.15 -21.42 9.16
N LEU A 253 -8.63 -20.83 10.25
CA LEU A 253 -9.45 -20.11 11.23
C LEU A 253 -10.10 -18.86 10.61
N LEU A 254 -9.35 -18.05 9.87
CA LEU A 254 -9.88 -16.87 9.17
C LEU A 254 -11.03 -17.23 8.22
N GLN A 255 -10.88 -18.30 7.44
CA GLN A 255 -11.95 -18.82 6.58
C GLN A 255 -13.15 -19.30 7.40
N GLN A 256 -12.94 -20.02 8.49
CA GLN A 256 -14.01 -20.48 9.39
C GLN A 256 -14.79 -19.32 10.01
N LEU A 257 -14.11 -18.21 10.32
CA LEU A 257 -14.71 -16.98 10.84
C LEU A 257 -15.41 -16.14 9.75
N GLY A 258 -15.38 -16.59 8.49
CA GLY A 258 -16.08 -15.97 7.37
C GLY A 258 -15.29 -14.87 6.67
N TYR A 259 -13.97 -14.78 6.90
CA TYR A 259 -13.11 -13.86 6.13
C TYR A 259 -12.69 -14.50 4.80
N ARG A 260 -12.68 -13.70 3.76
CA ARG A 260 -12.18 -14.06 2.42
C ARG A 260 -10.80 -13.44 2.20
N ASN A 261 -9.85 -14.29 1.91
CA ASN A 261 -8.51 -13.86 1.53
C ASN A 261 -8.52 -13.36 0.07
N TYR A 262 -8.15 -12.12 -0.17
CA TYR A 262 -8.12 -11.55 -1.52
C TYR A 262 -6.72 -11.25 -2.04
N GLU A 263 -5.75 -11.12 -1.13
CA GLU A 263 -4.33 -10.94 -1.45
C GLU A 263 -3.46 -11.60 -0.35
N VAL A 264 -2.15 -11.63 -0.54
CA VAL A 264 -1.18 -12.40 0.29
C VAL A 264 -1.43 -12.30 1.80
N SER A 265 -1.76 -11.11 2.31
CA SER A 265 -1.87 -10.87 3.76
C SER A 265 -3.24 -10.38 4.23
N ALA A 266 -4.15 -10.05 3.31
CA ALA A 266 -5.36 -9.31 3.65
C ALA A 266 -6.63 -10.14 3.49
N TRP A 267 -7.49 -10.04 4.50
CA TRP A 267 -8.69 -10.82 4.69
C TRP A 267 -9.90 -9.91 4.94
N ALA A 268 -10.86 -9.89 4.04
CA ALA A 268 -12.10 -9.14 4.17
C ALA A 268 -13.21 -10.03 4.75
N GLY A 269 -13.87 -9.56 5.81
CA GLY A 269 -15.03 -10.21 6.39
C GLY A 269 -16.28 -10.09 5.51
N ALA A 270 -17.35 -10.83 5.84
CA ALA A 270 -18.57 -10.87 5.05
C ALA A 270 -19.28 -9.49 4.91
N SER A 271 -19.03 -8.57 5.83
CA SER A 271 -19.58 -7.20 5.82
C SER A 271 -18.58 -6.16 5.30
N ASP A 272 -17.44 -6.57 4.77
CA ASP A 272 -16.40 -5.67 4.27
C ASP A 272 -15.89 -6.12 2.89
N GLU A 273 -15.19 -5.23 2.21
CA GLU A 273 -14.61 -5.44 0.91
C GLU A 273 -13.07 -5.32 0.98
N ALA A 274 -12.41 -5.69 -0.10
CA ALA A 274 -10.99 -5.47 -0.27
C ALA A 274 -10.66 -3.96 -0.12
N CYS A 275 -9.50 -3.65 0.49
CA CYS A 275 -9.03 -2.27 0.60
C CYS A 275 -8.77 -1.71 -0.81
N CYS A 276 -9.51 -0.65 -1.20
CA CYS A 276 -9.41 -0.06 -2.53
C CYS A 276 -8.00 0.43 -2.85
N HIS A 277 -7.34 1.02 -1.87
CA HIS A 277 -5.97 1.52 -2.04
C HIS A 277 -4.97 0.39 -2.30
N ASN A 278 -5.07 -0.73 -1.55
CA ASN A 278 -4.20 -1.89 -1.75
C ASN A 278 -4.48 -2.54 -3.11
N VAL A 279 -5.75 -2.72 -3.46
CA VAL A 279 -6.14 -3.28 -4.77
C VAL A 279 -5.63 -2.42 -5.91
N ASN A 280 -5.64 -1.08 -5.76
CA ASN A 280 -5.07 -0.18 -6.75
C ASN A 280 -3.58 -0.47 -6.99
N TYR A 281 -2.78 -0.70 -5.94
CA TYR A 281 -1.38 -1.11 -6.08
C TYR A 281 -1.25 -2.46 -6.78
N TRP A 282 -2.00 -3.46 -6.32
CA TRP A 282 -1.91 -4.82 -6.86
C TRP A 282 -2.40 -4.93 -8.30
N GLN A 283 -3.25 -4.02 -8.74
CA GLN A 283 -3.67 -3.89 -10.14
C GLN A 283 -2.79 -2.95 -10.95
N PHE A 284 -1.63 -2.58 -10.44
CA PHE A 284 -0.69 -1.68 -11.09
C PHE A 284 -1.29 -0.32 -11.46
N GLY A 285 -2.22 0.19 -10.63
CA GLY A 285 -2.81 1.51 -10.77
C GLY A 285 -1.83 2.63 -10.43
N ASP A 286 -2.20 3.86 -10.75
CA ASP A 286 -1.41 5.04 -10.40
C ASP A 286 -1.72 5.53 -8.99
N TYR A 287 -0.73 6.19 -8.39
CA TYR A 287 -0.92 6.87 -7.10
C TYR A 287 0.00 8.06 -6.96
N LEU A 288 -0.59 9.19 -6.60
CA LEU A 288 0.12 10.37 -6.13
C LEU A 288 0.57 10.14 -4.69
N ALA A 289 1.63 10.82 -4.28
CA ALA A 289 2.15 10.68 -2.94
C ALA A 289 2.65 12.02 -2.41
N ILE A 290 2.20 12.40 -1.21
CA ILE A 290 2.61 13.59 -0.49
C ILE A 290 3.12 13.24 0.90
N GLY A 291 4.06 14.02 1.39
CA GLY A 291 4.66 13.82 2.72
C GLY A 291 6.09 13.28 2.67
N ALA A 292 6.81 13.48 3.77
CA ALA A 292 8.21 13.10 3.90
C ALA A 292 8.43 11.60 3.74
N GLY A 293 9.22 11.19 2.75
CA GLY A 293 9.51 9.79 2.44
C GLY A 293 8.40 9.07 1.67
N ALA A 294 7.37 9.77 1.21
CA ALA A 294 6.34 9.19 0.37
C ALA A 294 6.88 8.81 -1.01
N HIS A 295 6.33 7.74 -1.58
CA HIS A 295 6.63 7.26 -2.93
C HIS A 295 5.36 7.24 -3.76
N GLY A 296 5.46 7.63 -5.03
CA GLY A 296 4.37 7.61 -5.99
C GLY A 296 4.73 6.91 -7.29
N LYS A 297 3.69 6.53 -8.05
CA LYS A 297 3.78 6.00 -9.41
C LYS A 297 2.74 6.67 -10.29
N VAL A 298 3.15 7.20 -11.44
CA VAL A 298 2.23 7.83 -12.38
C VAL A 298 2.54 7.44 -13.82
N THR A 299 1.48 7.26 -14.58
CA THR A 299 1.54 7.06 -16.03
C THR A 299 1.23 8.40 -16.71
N ILE A 300 2.10 8.86 -17.59
CA ILE A 300 1.95 10.11 -18.35
C ILE A 300 1.59 9.78 -19.79
N ALA A 301 0.47 10.32 -20.25
CA ALA A 301 0.04 10.19 -21.65
C ALA A 301 0.81 11.13 -22.57
N HIS A 302 0.96 10.73 -23.83
CA HIS A 302 1.64 11.54 -24.86
C HIS A 302 1.00 12.95 -25.04
N GLU A 303 -0.33 13.06 -24.93
CA GLU A 303 -1.06 14.33 -25.05
C GLU A 303 -0.89 15.24 -23.82
N ALA A 304 -0.66 14.65 -22.65
CA ALA A 304 -0.49 15.38 -21.40
C ALA A 304 0.91 15.97 -21.25
N SER A 305 1.91 15.45 -21.96
CA SER A 305 3.29 15.95 -21.92
C SER A 305 3.37 17.42 -22.36
N ALA A 306 2.58 17.81 -23.36
CA ALA A 306 2.50 19.20 -23.85
C ALA A 306 1.87 20.18 -22.83
N LEU A 307 0.98 19.70 -21.94
CA LEU A 307 0.35 20.53 -20.90
C LEU A 307 1.26 20.72 -19.67
N THR A 308 2.15 19.76 -19.43
CA THR A 308 3.12 19.81 -18.33
C THR A 308 4.32 20.70 -18.66
N GLU A 309 4.69 20.86 -19.93
CA GLU A 309 5.80 21.73 -20.38
C GLU A 309 5.71 23.17 -19.88
N ASN A 310 4.51 23.74 -19.72
CA ASN A 310 4.33 25.14 -19.33
C ASN A 310 4.41 25.40 -17.82
N ARG A 311 4.27 24.37 -16.96
CA ARG A 311 4.30 24.54 -15.49
C ARG A 311 5.52 23.92 -14.81
N LEU A 312 6.12 22.91 -15.43
CA LEU A 312 7.28 22.20 -14.90
C LEU A 312 8.58 22.53 -15.63
N LYS A 313 8.70 23.70 -16.22
CA LYS A 313 9.85 24.18 -17.02
C LYS A 313 11.23 24.09 -16.36
N ASN A 314 11.34 23.42 -15.22
CA ASN A 314 12.62 23.12 -14.60
C ASN A 314 12.75 21.60 -14.36
N ASP A 315 13.16 20.85 -15.36
CA ASP A 315 13.81 19.53 -15.31
C ASP A 315 12.95 18.26 -15.20
N LEU A 316 11.63 18.24 -15.40
CA LEU A 316 10.87 17.00 -15.21
C LEU A 316 9.74 16.83 -16.24
N LEU A 317 9.76 15.71 -16.98
CA LEU A 317 8.70 15.10 -17.77
C LEU A 317 8.45 15.75 -19.14
N ALA A 318 9.27 15.43 -20.10
CA ALA A 318 9.02 15.72 -21.51
C ALA A 318 8.29 14.58 -22.25
N ASP A 319 8.40 13.34 -21.76
CA ASP A 319 7.99 12.16 -22.51
C ASP A 319 6.84 11.38 -21.85
N SER A 320 6.04 10.69 -22.69
CA SER A 320 5.06 9.72 -22.23
C SER A 320 5.77 8.51 -21.66
N GLY A 321 5.32 8.00 -20.50
CA GLY A 321 5.95 6.88 -19.83
C GLY A 321 5.32 6.56 -18.48
N ILE A 322 5.87 5.59 -17.80
CA ILE A 322 5.48 5.24 -16.43
C ILE A 322 6.64 5.61 -15.51
N TYR A 323 6.35 6.41 -14.50
CA TYR A 323 7.36 7.00 -13.63
C TYR A 323 7.12 6.63 -12.17
N ARG A 324 8.20 6.36 -11.46
CA ARG A 324 8.24 6.37 -9.99
C ARG A 324 8.86 7.65 -9.49
N PHE A 325 8.41 8.09 -8.34
CA PHE A 325 9.03 9.21 -7.64
C PHE A 325 9.03 9.02 -6.13
N SER A 326 9.93 9.70 -5.47
CA SER A 326 10.05 9.69 -4.01
C SER A 326 10.28 11.09 -3.46
N LYS A 327 9.89 11.30 -2.20
CA LYS A 327 10.07 12.55 -1.48
C LYS A 327 11.25 12.48 -0.53
N SER A 328 11.77 13.63 -0.11
CA SER A 328 12.76 13.71 0.96
C SER A 328 12.31 12.93 2.20
N ARG A 329 13.19 12.13 2.77
CA ARG A 329 12.85 11.25 3.90
C ARG A 329 12.75 11.99 5.22
N LEU A 330 13.49 13.07 5.41
CA LEU A 330 13.48 13.84 6.65
C LEU A 330 12.32 14.84 6.64
N PRO A 331 11.47 14.88 7.69
CA PRO A 331 10.34 15.82 7.77
C PRO A 331 10.79 17.29 7.64
N LYS A 332 11.91 17.65 8.25
CA LYS A 332 12.46 19.01 8.15
C LYS A 332 12.81 19.38 6.71
N ASP A 333 13.55 18.52 6.01
CA ASP A 333 13.94 18.78 4.61
C ASP A 333 12.72 18.87 3.70
N TYR A 334 11.66 18.11 4.02
CA TYR A 334 10.40 18.15 3.29
C TYR A 334 9.68 19.49 3.49
N VAL A 335 9.64 20.03 4.71
CA VAL A 335 9.03 21.34 5.02
C VAL A 335 9.86 22.47 4.43
N ASP A 336 11.17 22.50 4.70
CA ASP A 336 12.08 23.58 4.27
C ASP A 336 12.11 23.75 2.74
N TYR A 337 11.93 22.65 1.97
CA TYR A 337 11.91 22.70 0.50
C TYR A 337 10.71 23.50 -0.04
N GLN A 338 9.56 23.44 0.62
CA GLN A 338 8.34 24.13 0.20
C GLN A 338 8.42 25.65 0.38
N ASP A 339 9.16 26.11 1.38
CA ASP A 339 9.31 27.55 1.67
C ASP A 339 10.30 28.25 0.72
N ASN A 340 11.19 27.51 0.07
CA ASN A 340 12.20 28.05 -0.84
C ASN A 340 11.68 28.17 -2.29
N THR A 341 10.63 28.95 -2.51
CA THR A 341 10.17 29.33 -3.87
C THR A 341 11.08 30.36 -4.54
N ASP A 342 12.12 30.86 -3.86
CA ASP A 342 13.10 31.78 -4.41
C ASP A 342 14.04 31.07 -5.39
N SER A 343 13.90 31.44 -6.67
CA SER A 343 14.59 30.83 -7.82
C SER A 343 16.14 30.89 -7.77
N SER A 344 16.72 31.66 -6.83
CA SER A 344 18.17 31.81 -6.69
C SER A 344 18.86 30.70 -5.85
N VAL A 345 18.09 29.91 -5.05
CA VAL A 345 18.63 28.88 -4.14
C VAL A 345 18.53 27.47 -4.74
N LYS A 346 17.91 27.30 -5.92
CA LYS A 346 17.61 26.00 -6.54
C LYS A 346 18.80 25.11 -6.90
N GLN A 347 20.03 25.58 -6.83
CA GLN A 347 21.19 24.78 -7.27
C GLN A 347 21.77 23.85 -6.22
N ASN A 348 21.43 23.97 -4.92
CA ASN A 348 22.03 23.20 -3.83
C ASN A 348 21.05 22.49 -2.89
N ALA A 349 19.73 22.60 -3.09
CA ALA A 349 18.76 21.84 -2.30
C ALA A 349 18.67 20.41 -2.79
N PRO A 350 18.64 19.39 -1.90
CA PRO A 350 18.43 18.02 -2.33
C PRO A 350 17.09 17.94 -3.07
N LYS A 351 17.09 17.28 -4.25
CA LYS A 351 15.86 17.09 -5.04
C LYS A 351 14.79 16.44 -4.14
N MET A 352 13.73 17.16 -3.83
CA MET A 352 12.66 16.66 -2.99
C MET A 352 11.86 15.55 -3.69
N VAL A 353 11.82 15.59 -5.01
CA VAL A 353 11.13 14.60 -5.85
C VAL A 353 12.16 13.96 -6.76
N GLY A 354 12.48 12.70 -6.48
CA GLY A 354 13.29 11.87 -7.39
C GLY A 354 12.36 11.23 -8.41
N TRP A 355 12.58 11.51 -9.69
CA TRP A 355 11.82 10.90 -10.79
C TRP A 355 12.67 9.86 -11.49
N GLN A 356 12.07 8.69 -11.72
CA GLN A 356 12.70 7.60 -12.47
C GLN A 356 11.65 7.00 -13.39
N GLU A 357 11.95 6.94 -14.68
CA GLU A 357 11.16 6.17 -15.64
C GLU A 357 11.37 4.68 -15.34
N ILE A 358 10.29 3.91 -15.39
CA ILE A 358 10.36 2.45 -15.33
C ILE A 358 10.53 1.99 -16.77
N ASP A 359 11.67 1.42 -17.09
CA ASP A 359 11.92 0.95 -18.44
C ASP A 359 11.12 -0.33 -18.78
N SER A 360 11.09 -0.70 -20.05
CA SER A 360 10.31 -1.84 -20.53
C SER A 360 10.74 -3.18 -19.95
N GLU A 361 12.01 -3.34 -19.58
CA GLU A 361 12.53 -4.57 -18.98
C GLU A 361 12.07 -4.68 -17.52
N GLU A 362 12.05 -3.55 -16.78
CA GLU A 362 11.57 -3.48 -15.40
C GLU A 362 10.03 -3.59 -15.31
N LEU A 363 9.27 -3.11 -16.31
CA LEU A 363 7.81 -3.07 -16.27
C LEU A 363 7.18 -4.46 -16.10
N VAL A 364 7.75 -5.51 -16.68
CA VAL A 364 7.25 -6.88 -16.53
C VAL A 364 7.35 -7.30 -15.08
N SER A 365 8.53 -7.20 -14.48
CA SER A 365 8.78 -7.60 -13.10
C SER A 365 7.95 -6.76 -12.12
N GLU A 366 7.85 -5.46 -12.33
CA GLU A 366 7.07 -4.52 -11.54
C GLU A 366 5.56 -4.85 -11.57
N PHE A 367 5.01 -5.15 -12.75
CA PHE A 367 3.62 -5.57 -12.86
C PHE A 367 3.38 -6.90 -12.14
N MET A 368 4.25 -7.89 -12.36
CA MET A 368 4.10 -9.22 -11.78
C MET A 368 4.26 -9.21 -10.25
N LEU A 369 5.18 -8.42 -9.70
CA LEU A 369 5.34 -8.22 -8.25
C LEU A 369 4.04 -7.74 -7.58
N ASN A 370 3.25 -6.95 -8.27
CA ASN A 370 1.97 -6.44 -7.79
C ASN A 370 0.82 -7.41 -8.09
N ALA A 371 0.62 -7.77 -9.36
CA ALA A 371 -0.57 -8.51 -9.82
C ALA A 371 -0.69 -9.91 -9.22
N LEU A 372 0.43 -10.60 -9.03
CA LEU A 372 0.47 -11.95 -8.47
C LEU A 372 0.20 -12.03 -6.96
N ARG A 373 0.09 -10.88 -6.28
CA ARG A 373 -0.38 -10.85 -4.88
C ARG A 373 -1.87 -11.14 -4.76
N LEU A 374 -2.65 -10.82 -5.80
CA LEU A 374 -4.09 -11.07 -5.81
C LEU A 374 -4.40 -12.55 -6.06
N HIS A 375 -5.14 -13.17 -5.15
CA HIS A 375 -5.50 -14.59 -5.22
C HIS A 375 -6.42 -14.90 -6.41
N ASP A 376 -7.34 -13.99 -6.72
CA ASP A 376 -8.21 -14.09 -7.90
C ASP A 376 -7.49 -13.63 -9.17
N GLY A 377 -6.24 -13.18 -9.05
CA GLY A 377 -5.44 -12.68 -10.16
C GLY A 377 -6.01 -11.43 -10.82
N VAL A 378 -5.50 -11.11 -12.00
CA VAL A 378 -5.93 -9.98 -12.85
C VAL A 378 -6.24 -10.42 -14.26
N ALA A 379 -7.06 -9.67 -15.00
CA ALA A 379 -7.26 -9.94 -16.41
C ALA A 379 -5.95 -9.74 -17.22
N TRP A 380 -5.67 -10.59 -18.20
CA TRP A 380 -4.51 -10.40 -19.10
C TRP A 380 -4.55 -9.07 -19.85
N SER A 381 -5.74 -8.60 -20.20
CA SER A 381 -5.91 -7.27 -20.80
C SER A 381 -5.39 -6.14 -19.92
N MET A 382 -5.34 -6.33 -18.59
CA MET A 382 -4.78 -5.36 -17.66
C MET A 382 -3.25 -5.23 -17.80
N PHE A 383 -2.53 -6.32 -18.07
CA PHE A 383 -1.10 -6.27 -18.33
C PHE A 383 -0.79 -5.29 -19.48
N THR A 384 -1.40 -5.49 -20.64
CA THR A 384 -1.21 -4.58 -21.79
C THR A 384 -1.72 -3.16 -21.50
N ALA A 385 -2.88 -3.01 -20.86
CA ALA A 385 -3.46 -1.70 -20.57
C ALA A 385 -2.64 -0.87 -19.57
N ARG A 386 -1.86 -1.52 -18.69
CA ARG A 386 -1.07 -0.86 -17.64
C ARG A 386 0.40 -0.69 -18.00
N THR A 387 0.95 -1.60 -18.81
CA THR A 387 2.39 -1.60 -19.16
C THR A 387 2.66 -1.14 -20.60
N GLY A 388 1.67 -1.22 -21.49
CA GLY A 388 1.85 -1.04 -22.92
C GLY A 388 2.54 -2.23 -23.62
N LEU A 389 2.92 -3.27 -22.86
CA LEU A 389 3.60 -4.47 -23.38
C LEU A 389 2.60 -5.50 -23.94
N SER A 390 3.10 -6.37 -24.81
CA SER A 390 2.31 -7.48 -25.37
C SER A 390 2.39 -8.71 -24.47
N TYR A 391 1.35 -9.53 -24.48
CA TYR A 391 1.40 -10.87 -23.87
C TYR A 391 2.54 -11.72 -24.45
N ASP A 392 2.88 -11.54 -25.73
CA ASP A 392 3.94 -12.29 -26.42
C ASP A 392 5.31 -12.08 -25.73
N ASP A 393 5.51 -10.94 -25.07
CA ASP A 393 6.76 -10.62 -24.36
C ASP A 393 7.00 -11.53 -23.14
N ILE A 394 5.93 -12.14 -22.60
CA ILE A 394 5.96 -12.99 -21.40
C ILE A 394 5.41 -14.41 -21.62
N ALA A 395 4.97 -14.74 -22.82
CA ALA A 395 4.27 -16.00 -23.12
C ALA A 395 5.08 -17.25 -22.76
N VAL A 396 6.39 -17.21 -22.97
CA VAL A 396 7.28 -18.35 -22.69
C VAL A 396 7.35 -18.64 -21.19
N GLN A 397 7.56 -17.60 -20.38
CA GLN A 397 7.63 -17.72 -18.92
C GLN A 397 6.28 -18.21 -18.36
N VAL A 398 5.17 -17.64 -18.84
CA VAL A 398 3.82 -18.03 -18.43
C VAL A 398 3.55 -19.51 -18.76
N ALA A 399 3.86 -19.98 -19.95
CA ALA A 399 3.68 -21.39 -20.35
C ALA A 399 4.51 -22.34 -19.47
N GLN A 400 5.74 -21.97 -19.10
CA GLN A 400 6.57 -22.75 -18.20
C GLN A 400 5.96 -22.83 -16.79
N LEU A 401 5.45 -21.73 -16.25
CA LEU A 401 4.83 -21.66 -14.91
C LEU A 401 3.49 -22.44 -14.87
N ILE A 402 2.71 -22.43 -15.95
CA ILE A 402 1.52 -23.28 -16.10
C ILE A 402 1.92 -24.77 -16.09
N THR A 403 2.94 -25.14 -16.84
CA THR A 403 3.46 -26.52 -16.88
C THR A 403 3.96 -26.98 -15.50
N GLN A 404 4.50 -26.08 -14.69
CA GLN A 404 4.93 -26.34 -13.30
C GLN A 404 3.73 -26.37 -12.33
N GLY A 405 2.52 -26.07 -12.78
CA GLY A 405 1.32 -25.98 -11.92
C GLY A 405 1.29 -24.77 -10.98
N LEU A 406 2.11 -23.74 -11.24
CA LEU A 406 2.18 -22.54 -10.42
C LEU A 406 1.18 -21.47 -10.87
N LEU A 407 0.88 -21.38 -12.16
CA LEU A 407 -0.18 -20.54 -12.71
C LEU A 407 -1.35 -21.39 -13.23
N VAL A 408 -2.55 -20.84 -13.13
CA VAL A 408 -3.75 -21.44 -13.71
C VAL A 408 -3.67 -21.33 -15.25
N ASP A 409 -3.98 -22.41 -15.96
CA ASP A 409 -4.15 -22.36 -17.41
C ASP A 409 -5.47 -21.65 -17.76
N ASN A 410 -5.39 -20.33 -17.90
CA ASN A 410 -6.54 -19.47 -18.14
C ASN A 410 -6.19 -18.39 -19.16
N THR A 411 -6.91 -18.35 -20.26
CA THR A 411 -6.71 -17.40 -21.37
C THR A 411 -7.17 -15.97 -21.05
N GLU A 412 -7.97 -15.79 -20.00
CA GLU A 412 -8.53 -14.48 -19.63
C GLU A 412 -7.80 -13.84 -18.45
N ARG A 413 -7.21 -14.67 -17.56
CA ARG A 413 -6.67 -14.18 -16.28
C ARG A 413 -5.27 -14.72 -15.98
N LEU A 414 -4.41 -13.83 -15.53
CA LEU A 414 -3.19 -14.15 -14.80
C LEU A 414 -3.58 -14.48 -13.35
N GLN A 415 -3.51 -15.75 -12.98
CA GLN A 415 -3.91 -16.19 -11.65
C GLN A 415 -2.96 -17.25 -11.10
N PRO A 416 -2.40 -17.09 -9.88
CA PRO A 416 -1.63 -18.13 -9.24
C PRO A 416 -2.55 -19.28 -8.78
N THR A 417 -2.08 -20.53 -8.90
CA THR A 417 -2.73 -21.68 -8.26
C THR A 417 -2.52 -21.62 -6.73
N LEU A 418 -3.21 -22.47 -5.97
CA LEU A 418 -2.91 -22.61 -4.53
C LEU A 418 -1.43 -22.98 -4.26
N LEU A 419 -0.83 -23.77 -5.16
CA LEU A 419 0.60 -24.07 -5.12
C LEU A 419 1.43 -22.82 -5.44
N GLY A 420 1.00 -22.08 -6.46
CA GLY A 420 1.65 -20.83 -6.86
C GLY A 420 1.63 -19.76 -5.77
N GLN A 421 0.54 -19.64 -5.03
CA GLN A 421 0.45 -18.73 -3.87
C GLN A 421 1.49 -19.06 -2.80
N ARG A 422 1.71 -20.35 -2.50
CA ARG A 422 2.74 -20.81 -1.54
C ARG A 422 4.16 -20.57 -2.05
N TYR A 423 4.36 -20.62 -3.36
CA TYR A 423 5.67 -20.45 -4.00
C TYR A 423 5.74 -19.17 -4.83
N LEU A 424 5.09 -18.09 -4.37
CA LEU A 424 5.02 -16.82 -5.09
C LEU A 424 6.40 -16.31 -5.51
N ASN A 425 7.40 -16.36 -4.62
CA ASN A 425 8.77 -15.97 -4.94
C ASN A 425 9.40 -16.76 -6.08
N GLN A 426 8.99 -18.02 -6.29
CA GLN A 426 9.46 -18.81 -7.43
C GLN A 426 8.83 -18.32 -8.74
N ILE A 427 7.54 -17.96 -8.71
CA ILE A 427 6.88 -17.35 -9.88
C ILE A 427 7.56 -16.04 -10.24
N LEU A 428 7.78 -15.16 -9.26
CA LEU A 428 8.36 -13.83 -9.46
C LEU A 428 9.76 -13.91 -10.08
N ARG A 429 10.58 -14.89 -9.67
CA ARG A 429 11.93 -15.12 -10.25
C ARG A 429 11.92 -15.41 -11.74
N ALA A 430 10.81 -15.89 -12.31
CA ALA A 430 10.73 -16.14 -13.74
C ALA A 430 10.59 -14.85 -14.56
N PHE A 431 10.30 -13.72 -13.90
CA PHE A 431 10.11 -12.41 -14.53
C PHE A 431 11.17 -11.38 -14.10
N LEU A 432 12.16 -11.77 -13.30
CA LEU A 432 13.35 -10.99 -12.95
C LEU A 432 14.50 -11.33 -13.94
#